data_0de908cfe65210e26b1d7ff6534e1b84
#
_entry.id   0de908cfe65210e26b1d7ff6534e1b84
#
_cell.length_a   1.000
_cell.length_b   1.000
_cell.length_c   1.000
_cell.angle_alpha   90.00
_cell.angle_beta   90.00
_cell.angle_gamma   90.00
#
_symmetry.space_group_name_H-M   'P 1'
#
loop_
_entity.id
_entity.type
_entity.pdbx_description
1 polymer ?
#
loop_
_entity_poly.entity_id
_entity_poly.type
_entity_poly.pdbx_seq_one_letter_code
_entity_poly.pdbx_strand_id
1 'polypeptide(L)'
;MKYVAPIRKELGIRTVFNILGPLSNPAGANMELMGVFDQSLVEPLAQVMMKLGVNRGMVVFGQDKLDEISMSAPTSVCEIKDGWFQSYEITPEQFGYTRCSKEELAGGTPAENAEITKAIVNGTEKGPNVRLYA
;
A
#
# COMPACT_ATOMS: atom_id res chain seq x y z
N MET A 1 -2.67 -13.23 16.05
CA MET A 1 -1.44 -12.40 15.92
C MET A 1 -0.60 -12.31 17.20
N LYS A 2 -1.21 -12.19 18.39
CA LYS A 2 -0.48 -12.03 19.68
C LYS A 2 0.64 -13.07 19.91
N TYR A 3 0.38 -14.33 19.62
CA TYR A 3 1.34 -15.43 19.84
C TYR A 3 2.41 -15.56 18.75
N VAL A 4 2.17 -15.00 17.59
CA VAL A 4 3.07 -15.10 16.41
C VAL A 4 4.02 -13.91 16.33
N ALA A 5 3.66 -12.76 16.91
CA ALA A 5 4.43 -11.54 16.83
C ALA A 5 5.88 -11.66 17.37
N PRO A 6 6.11 -12.29 18.55
CA PRO A 6 7.47 -12.48 19.06
C PRO A 6 8.33 -13.33 18.12
N ILE A 7 7.77 -14.44 17.63
CA ILE A 7 8.45 -15.37 16.72
C ILE A 7 8.83 -14.68 15.41
N ARG A 8 7.92 -13.88 14.85
CA ARG A 8 8.19 -13.09 13.63
C ARG A 8 9.34 -12.10 13.81
N LYS A 9 9.38 -11.44 14.97
CA LYS A 9 10.46 -10.49 15.31
C LYS A 9 11.82 -11.20 15.40
N GLU A 10 11.86 -12.40 15.97
CA GLU A 10 13.06 -13.22 16.11
C GLU A 10 13.54 -13.75 14.75
N LEU A 11 12.62 -14.20 13.90
CA LEU A 11 12.95 -14.71 12.57
C LEU A 11 13.48 -13.64 11.62
N GLY A 12 13.03 -12.39 11.74
CA GLY A 12 13.49 -11.27 10.93
C GLY A 12 13.19 -11.38 9.42
N ILE A 13 12.39 -12.36 9.01
CA ILE A 13 12.05 -12.61 7.60
C ILE A 13 10.58 -12.34 7.32
N ARG A 14 10.25 -12.09 6.05
CA ARG A 14 8.86 -12.00 5.60
C ARG A 14 8.21 -13.37 5.65
N THR A 15 6.98 -13.41 6.16
CA THR A 15 6.20 -14.65 6.30
C THR A 15 4.81 -14.45 5.71
N VAL A 16 4.05 -15.53 5.57
CA VAL A 16 2.64 -15.50 5.14
C VAL A 16 1.78 -14.53 5.99
N PHE A 17 2.14 -14.27 7.22
CA PHE A 17 1.43 -13.31 8.08
C PHE A 17 1.55 -11.85 7.62
N ASN A 18 2.50 -11.52 6.76
CA ASN A 18 2.59 -10.20 6.14
C ASN A 18 1.45 -9.98 5.12
N ILE A 19 0.90 -11.07 4.58
CA ILE A 19 -0.20 -11.07 3.62
C ILE A 19 -1.54 -11.30 4.33
N LEU A 20 -1.58 -12.19 5.33
CA LEU A 20 -2.82 -12.57 6.01
C LEU A 20 -3.41 -11.47 6.89
N GLY A 21 -2.60 -10.54 7.37
CA GLY A 21 -3.05 -9.45 8.27
C GLY A 21 -4.19 -8.64 7.64
N PRO A 22 -3.99 -8.00 6.50
CA PRO A 22 -5.03 -7.27 5.79
C PRO A 22 -6.24 -8.16 5.43
N LEU A 23 -6.00 -9.32 4.87
CA LEU A 23 -7.05 -10.25 4.42
C LEU A 23 -7.90 -10.84 5.55
N SER A 24 -7.47 -10.71 6.80
CA SER A 24 -8.17 -11.24 7.98
C SER A 24 -8.76 -10.15 8.85
N ASN A 25 -9.04 -8.98 8.31
CA ASN A 25 -9.59 -7.86 9.04
C ASN A 25 -11.01 -8.19 9.54
N PRO A 26 -11.24 -8.22 10.87
CA PRO A 26 -12.54 -8.57 11.43
C PRO A 26 -13.62 -7.49 11.21
N ALA A 27 -13.25 -6.32 10.71
CA ALA A 27 -14.20 -5.23 10.40
C ALA A 27 -15.13 -5.57 9.23
N GLY A 28 -14.81 -6.61 8.43
CA GLY A 28 -15.64 -7.02 7.31
C GLY A 28 -15.76 -5.93 6.24
N ALA A 29 -14.68 -5.19 5.99
CA ALA A 29 -14.65 -4.16 4.98
C ALA A 29 -14.95 -4.74 3.59
N ASN A 30 -15.85 -4.10 2.86
CA ASN A 30 -16.21 -4.46 1.49
C ASN A 30 -15.52 -3.58 0.44
N MET A 31 -14.74 -2.60 0.89
CA MET A 31 -13.83 -1.78 0.07
C MET A 31 -12.46 -1.77 0.73
N GLU A 32 -11.40 -1.99 -0.06
CA GLU A 32 -10.04 -2.12 0.47
C GLU A 32 -8.99 -1.66 -0.55
N LEU A 33 -7.99 -0.93 -0.07
CA LEU A 33 -6.75 -0.66 -0.77
C LEU A 33 -5.63 -1.43 -0.07
N MET A 34 -4.96 -2.31 -0.82
CA MET A 34 -3.88 -3.15 -0.28
C MET A 34 -2.58 -2.91 -1.03
N GLY A 35 -1.56 -2.46 -0.31
CA GLY A 35 -0.20 -2.44 -0.82
C GLY A 35 0.51 -3.77 -0.64
N VAL A 36 1.30 -4.16 -1.62
CA VAL A 36 2.10 -5.39 -1.60
C VAL A 36 3.57 -5.11 -1.88
N PHE A 37 4.42 -5.96 -1.36
CA PHE A 37 5.88 -5.81 -1.45
C PHE A 37 6.52 -6.50 -2.66
N ASP A 38 5.71 -7.19 -3.46
CA ASP A 38 6.17 -7.93 -4.65
C ASP A 38 5.08 -7.89 -5.73
N GLN A 39 5.47 -7.58 -6.94
CA GLN A 39 4.55 -7.47 -8.08
C GLN A 39 3.80 -8.78 -8.36
N SER A 40 4.43 -9.92 -8.14
CA SER A 40 3.79 -11.23 -8.34
C SER A 40 2.60 -11.49 -7.42
N LEU A 41 2.44 -10.70 -6.36
CA LEU A 41 1.32 -10.80 -5.42
C LEU A 41 0.11 -9.96 -5.83
N VAL A 42 0.27 -8.99 -6.73
CA VAL A 42 -0.78 -8.02 -7.08
C VAL A 42 -2.06 -8.71 -7.53
N GLU A 43 -1.99 -9.51 -8.55
CA GLU A 43 -3.15 -10.18 -9.14
C GLU A 43 -3.69 -11.34 -8.28
N PRO A 44 -2.85 -12.24 -7.74
CA PRO A 44 -3.34 -13.30 -6.85
C PRO A 44 -4.07 -12.78 -5.61
N LEU A 45 -3.59 -11.69 -4.99
CA LEU A 45 -4.24 -11.15 -3.81
C LEU A 45 -5.54 -10.40 -4.15
N ALA A 46 -5.63 -9.75 -5.30
CA ALA A 46 -6.89 -9.20 -5.79
C ALA A 46 -7.96 -10.30 -5.95
N GLN A 47 -7.60 -11.46 -6.51
CA GLN A 47 -8.50 -12.59 -6.62
C GLN A 47 -8.93 -13.14 -5.25
N VAL A 48 -8.02 -13.18 -4.28
CA VAL A 48 -8.34 -13.59 -2.91
C VAL A 48 -9.29 -12.59 -2.25
N MET A 49 -9.03 -11.29 -2.36
CA MET A 49 -9.92 -10.25 -1.83
C MET A 49 -11.34 -10.36 -2.38
N MET A 50 -11.50 -10.58 -3.68
CA MET A 50 -12.83 -10.83 -4.28
C MET A 50 -13.53 -12.05 -3.68
N LYS A 51 -12.80 -13.16 -3.49
CA LYS A 51 -13.34 -14.37 -2.86
C LYS A 51 -13.74 -14.16 -1.38
N LEU A 52 -13.10 -13.21 -0.71
CA LEU A 52 -13.40 -12.80 0.66
C LEU A 52 -14.56 -11.79 0.75
N GLY A 53 -15.13 -11.37 -0.38
CA GLY A 53 -16.30 -10.49 -0.41
C GLY A 53 -15.99 -8.99 -0.57
N VAL A 54 -14.77 -8.65 -0.94
CA VAL A 54 -14.43 -7.26 -1.32
C VAL A 54 -15.09 -6.95 -2.65
N ASN A 55 -15.99 -5.97 -2.67
CA ASN A 55 -16.74 -5.56 -3.85
C ASN A 55 -15.98 -4.52 -4.70
N ARG A 56 -15.22 -3.66 -4.04
CA ARG A 56 -14.36 -2.65 -4.67
C ARG A 56 -13.02 -2.58 -3.95
N GLY A 57 -11.95 -2.49 -4.71
CA GLY A 57 -10.63 -2.36 -4.11
C GLY A 57 -9.53 -2.30 -5.13
N MET A 58 -8.34 -2.13 -4.63
CA MET A 58 -7.13 -2.16 -5.43
C MET A 58 -6.04 -2.90 -4.66
N VAL A 59 -5.27 -3.71 -5.38
CA VAL A 59 -3.98 -4.19 -4.91
C VAL A 59 -2.90 -3.45 -5.70
N VAL A 60 -1.98 -2.82 -5.00
CA VAL A 60 -0.99 -1.91 -5.60
C VAL A 60 0.44 -2.31 -5.24
N PHE A 61 1.34 -2.05 -6.17
CA PHE A 61 2.78 -2.25 -6.00
C PHE A 61 3.55 -1.15 -6.73
N GLY A 62 4.24 -0.29 -5.98
CA GLY A 62 5.19 0.67 -6.55
C GLY A 62 6.40 -0.04 -7.13
N GLN A 63 6.72 0.22 -8.41
CA GLN A 63 7.82 -0.48 -9.10
C GLN A 63 9.21 -0.14 -8.54
N ASP A 64 9.29 0.86 -7.68
CA ASP A 64 10.43 1.18 -6.82
C ASP A 64 10.48 0.36 -5.52
N LYS A 65 9.64 -0.68 -5.40
CA LYS A 65 9.48 -1.58 -4.26
C LYS A 65 8.81 -0.95 -3.05
N LEU A 66 7.95 0.03 -3.28
CA LEU A 66 7.01 0.52 -2.26
C LEU A 66 5.72 -0.30 -2.30
N ASP A 67 5.19 -0.58 -1.13
CA ASP A 67 3.86 -1.17 -0.93
C ASP A 67 2.76 -0.09 -0.88
N GLU A 68 2.91 0.91 -1.76
CA GLU A 68 2.06 2.10 -1.88
C GLU A 68 1.92 2.52 -3.35
N ILE A 69 1.02 3.48 -3.63
CA ILE A 69 0.98 4.19 -4.93
C ILE A 69 2.16 5.16 -4.96
N SER A 70 3.19 4.83 -5.75
CA SER A 70 4.45 5.55 -5.71
C SER A 70 4.40 6.91 -6.39
N MET A 71 5.07 7.90 -5.78
CA MET A 71 5.37 9.18 -6.39
C MET A 71 6.74 9.21 -7.09
N SER A 72 7.56 8.16 -6.92
CA SER A 72 8.90 8.08 -7.53
C SER A 72 8.98 7.11 -8.72
N ALA A 73 7.98 6.23 -8.90
CA ALA A 73 7.95 5.23 -9.96
C ALA A 73 6.52 4.97 -10.45
N PRO A 74 6.34 4.23 -11.58
CA PRO A 74 5.05 3.67 -11.93
C PRO A 74 4.56 2.72 -10.84
N THR A 75 3.24 2.56 -10.75
CA THR A 75 2.59 1.63 -9.84
C THR A 75 1.77 0.63 -10.62
N SER A 76 2.02 -0.66 -10.39
CA SER A 76 1.18 -1.75 -10.88
C SER A 76 -0.06 -1.85 -10.02
N VAL A 77 -1.22 -1.87 -10.65
CA VAL A 77 -2.53 -1.88 -9.99
C VAL A 77 -3.33 -3.07 -10.50
N CYS A 78 -3.99 -3.80 -9.59
CA CYS A 78 -5.09 -4.68 -9.91
C CYS A 78 -6.34 -4.16 -9.22
N GLU A 79 -7.25 -3.56 -9.98
CA GLU A 79 -8.53 -3.02 -9.50
C GLU A 79 -9.58 -4.11 -9.46
N ILE A 80 -10.36 -4.12 -8.38
CA ILE A 80 -11.51 -5.01 -8.17
C ILE A 80 -12.77 -4.16 -8.23
N LYS A 81 -13.76 -4.62 -8.99
CA LYS A 81 -15.05 -3.96 -9.07
C LYS A 81 -16.16 -4.97 -9.39
N ASP A 82 -17.10 -5.13 -8.46
CA ASP A 82 -18.35 -5.87 -8.64
C ASP A 82 -18.15 -7.29 -9.27
N GLY A 83 -17.15 -8.03 -8.78
CA GLY A 83 -16.90 -9.43 -9.17
C GLY A 83 -15.99 -9.61 -10.39
N TRP A 84 -15.45 -8.56 -10.96
CA TRP A 84 -14.39 -8.62 -11.97
C TRP A 84 -13.15 -7.85 -11.52
N PHE A 85 -12.04 -8.08 -12.17
CA PHE A 85 -10.80 -7.34 -11.93
C PHE A 85 -10.09 -7.01 -13.24
N GLN A 86 -9.31 -5.95 -13.20
CA GLN A 86 -8.41 -5.57 -14.30
C GLN A 86 -7.07 -5.11 -13.76
N SER A 87 -6.00 -5.45 -14.48
CA SER A 87 -4.65 -5.00 -14.17
C SER A 87 -4.24 -3.89 -15.13
N TYR A 88 -3.62 -2.84 -14.60
CA TYR A 88 -3.09 -1.71 -15.35
C TYR A 88 -1.94 -1.06 -14.58
N GLU A 89 -1.32 -0.07 -15.20
CA GLU A 89 -0.26 0.72 -14.59
C GLU A 89 -0.71 2.17 -14.51
N ILE A 90 -0.35 2.83 -13.41
CA ILE A 90 -0.51 4.26 -13.22
C ILE A 90 0.82 4.92 -12.96
N THR A 91 0.93 6.20 -13.32
CA THR A 91 2.11 7.01 -13.07
C THR A 91 1.73 8.35 -12.45
N PRO A 92 2.61 8.99 -11.67
CA PRO A 92 2.34 10.30 -11.08
C PRO A 92 1.94 11.36 -12.11
N GLU A 93 2.53 11.30 -13.30
CA GLU A 93 2.30 12.24 -14.39
C GLU A 93 0.86 12.22 -14.92
N GLN A 94 0.19 11.07 -14.87
CA GLN A 94 -1.24 10.94 -15.26
C GLN A 94 -2.16 11.77 -14.37
N PHE A 95 -1.72 12.07 -13.16
CA PHE A 95 -2.44 12.88 -12.18
C PHE A 95 -1.93 14.34 -12.12
N GLY A 96 -1.05 14.72 -13.05
CA GLY A 96 -0.49 16.07 -13.11
C GLY A 96 0.63 16.32 -12.10
N TYR A 97 1.20 15.28 -11.52
CA TYR A 97 2.32 15.39 -10.58
C TYR A 97 3.66 15.21 -11.28
N THR A 98 4.67 15.89 -10.80
CA THR A 98 6.05 15.62 -11.17
C THR A 98 6.59 14.50 -10.29
N ARG A 99 7.27 13.54 -10.91
CA ARG A 99 7.92 12.44 -10.19
C ARG A 99 9.00 12.99 -9.25
N CYS A 100 9.03 12.50 -8.03
CA CYS A 100 10.08 12.80 -7.06
C CYS A 100 11.11 11.68 -6.99
N SER A 101 12.21 11.91 -6.27
CA SER A 101 13.15 10.82 -5.95
C SER A 101 12.62 9.97 -4.79
N LYS A 102 13.10 8.75 -4.69
CA LYS A 102 12.70 7.84 -3.60
C LYS A 102 13.20 8.33 -2.24
N GLU A 103 14.34 9.01 -2.23
CA GLU A 103 14.94 9.61 -1.04
C GLU A 103 14.05 10.70 -0.44
N GLU A 104 13.31 11.43 -1.27
CA GLU A 104 12.35 12.45 -0.81
C GLU A 104 11.12 11.85 -0.10
N LEU A 105 10.85 10.57 -0.32
CA LEU A 105 9.77 9.82 0.34
C LEU A 105 10.26 9.10 1.60
N ALA A 106 11.57 9.08 1.83
CA ALA A 106 12.13 8.38 2.98
C ALA A 106 11.71 9.05 4.29
N GLY A 107 11.16 8.27 5.19
CA GLY A 107 10.89 8.69 6.56
C GLY A 107 12.16 8.68 7.42
N GLY A 108 11.99 9.14 8.64
CA GLY A 108 13.03 9.14 9.66
C GLY A 108 12.70 8.21 10.85
N THR A 109 13.05 8.64 12.03
CA THR A 109 12.68 7.97 13.28
C THR A 109 11.15 7.98 13.47
N PRO A 110 10.59 7.13 14.34
CA PRO A 110 9.16 7.15 14.65
C PRO A 110 8.64 8.51 15.12
N ALA A 111 9.46 9.29 15.83
CA ALA A 111 9.08 10.64 16.28
C ALA A 111 9.01 11.62 15.11
N GLU A 112 9.99 11.60 14.20
CA GLU A 112 10.00 12.42 12.99
C GLU A 112 8.82 12.07 12.07
N ASN A 113 8.55 10.79 11.87
CA ASN A 113 7.41 10.34 11.07
C ASN A 113 6.07 10.78 11.67
N ALA A 114 5.94 10.81 13.01
CA ALA A 114 4.75 11.31 13.67
C ALA A 114 4.54 12.82 13.41
N GLU A 115 5.61 13.61 13.38
CA GLU A 115 5.51 15.04 13.05
C GLU A 115 5.16 15.26 11.57
N ILE A 116 5.74 14.48 10.65
CA ILE A 116 5.37 14.50 9.22
C ILE A 116 3.88 14.19 9.07
N THR A 117 3.39 13.12 9.71
CA THR A 117 1.97 12.74 9.67
C THR A 117 1.06 13.86 10.19
N LYS A 118 1.41 14.50 11.31
CA LYS A 118 0.66 15.63 11.83
C LYS A 118 0.65 16.82 10.87
N ALA A 119 1.79 17.11 10.24
CA ALA A 119 1.90 18.19 9.27
C ALA A 119 1.04 17.95 8.03
N ILE A 120 0.96 16.70 7.56
CA ILE A 120 0.09 16.28 6.45
C ILE A 120 -1.38 16.48 6.84
N VAL A 121 -1.80 15.94 7.99
CA VAL A 121 -3.19 16.02 8.46
C VAL A 121 -3.63 17.47 8.71
N ASN A 122 -2.74 18.32 9.20
CA ASN A 122 -3.00 19.74 9.43
C ASN A 122 -2.90 20.62 8.15
N GLY A 123 -2.49 20.02 7.01
CA GLY A 123 -2.36 20.74 5.73
C GLY A 123 -1.17 21.72 5.68
N THR A 124 -0.22 21.61 6.59
CA THR A 124 1.00 22.43 6.62
C THR A 124 2.11 21.86 5.75
N GLU A 125 2.14 20.54 5.56
CA GLU A 125 3.03 19.87 4.61
C GLU A 125 2.42 19.93 3.20
N LYS A 126 3.24 20.25 2.18
CA LYS A 126 2.83 20.36 0.77
C LYS A 126 3.73 19.56 -0.19
N GLY A 127 4.67 18.82 0.34
CA GLY A 127 5.66 18.06 -0.42
C GLY A 127 5.15 16.76 -1.03
N PRO A 128 6.04 15.93 -1.59
CA PRO A 128 5.72 14.63 -2.18
C PRO A 128 5.02 13.67 -1.20
N ASN A 129 5.34 13.75 0.09
CA ASN A 129 4.72 12.93 1.14
C ASN A 129 3.20 13.12 1.23
N VAL A 130 2.70 14.35 1.06
CA VAL A 130 1.23 14.60 1.06
C VAL A 130 0.55 13.84 -0.07
N ARG A 131 1.19 13.83 -1.24
CA ARG A 131 0.63 13.19 -2.45
C ARG A 131 0.65 11.67 -2.38
N LEU A 132 1.56 11.10 -1.60
CA LEU A 132 1.61 9.66 -1.33
C LEU A 132 0.43 9.21 -0.45
N TYR A 133 -0.03 10.08 0.47
CA TYR A 133 -1.07 9.77 1.46
C TYR A 133 -2.43 10.44 1.16
N ALA A 134 -2.54 11.21 0.09
CA ALA A 134 -3.78 11.86 -0.33
C ALA A 134 -4.63 10.97 -1.24
#